data_71bf21e5088fb89257ed3e024a6bc91a
#
_entry.id   71bf21e5088fb89257ed3e024a6bc91a
#
_cell.length_a   1.000
_cell.length_b   1.000
_cell.length_c   1.000
_cell.angle_alpha   90.00
_cell.angle_beta   90.00
_cell.angle_gamma   90.00
#
_symmetry.space_group_name_H-M   'P 1'
#
loop_
_entity.id
_entity.type
_entity.pdbx_description
1 polymer ?
#
loop_
_entity_poly.entity_id
_entity_poly.type
_entity_poly.pdbx_seq_one_letter_code
_entity_poly.pdbx_strand_id
1 'polypeptide(L)'
;MSQAQVSIDAPTGPLSDAELASIDAYWRAANYLSVGQIYLLDNPLLREPLRIEHVKPRLLGHWGTTPGLNFVYVHMNRVIRESDLNAMYVIGPGHGGPGLVATAYLEGTYAETYSHVTEDEAGMRELFRQFSFPGGIPSHVAPETPGSIHEGGELGYSLAHAFGAALDNPDLVVCCIVGDGEAETGPLATSWHSNKFLNPVTDGAVLPVLHLNGYKIANPTVLARVPEDELRRLMEGYGYRPRFVTGDDPAEMHQQMASVLDECIEEIGAIQRAARDGSETQRPRWPMIVLRTPKGWTGPKTVDGKPVEGTHRAHQVPLAKLAENPEHLRALEQWMRSYRPDELFDEEGRLVDELRALSPLGERRMSANPASNGGLLLRDLLLPDFRDYGVKVDTPGTTSSEATRVLGELLSCLLYTSPSPRD
;
A
#
# COMPACT_ATOMS: atom_id res chain seq x y z
N MET A 1 46.44 -27.42 13.24
CA MET A 1 45.77 -26.60 12.20
C MET A 1 44.47 -26.12 12.79
N SER A 2 44.46 -24.87 13.22
CA SER A 2 43.29 -24.20 13.84
C SER A 2 42.28 -23.88 12.75
N GLN A 3 41.06 -24.38 12.87
CA GLN A 3 39.93 -23.93 12.06
C GLN A 3 39.54 -22.50 12.55
N ALA A 4 39.77 -21.52 11.68
CA ALA A 4 39.23 -20.19 11.88
C ALA A 4 37.70 -20.29 11.75
N GLN A 5 36.99 -20.05 12.84
CA GLN A 5 35.57 -19.74 12.81
C GLN A 5 35.42 -18.41 12.03
N VAL A 6 34.76 -18.49 10.85
CA VAL A 6 34.25 -17.31 10.18
C VAL A 6 33.11 -16.78 11.06
N SER A 7 33.34 -15.72 11.76
CA SER A 7 32.28 -14.95 12.39
C SER A 7 31.44 -14.36 11.25
N ILE A 8 30.20 -14.81 11.12
CA ILE A 8 29.21 -14.13 10.31
C ILE A 8 28.92 -12.84 11.08
N ASP A 9 29.46 -11.71 10.61
CA ASP A 9 29.13 -10.41 11.16
C ASP A 9 27.60 -10.22 11.06
N ALA A 10 26.99 -9.85 12.19
CA ALA A 10 25.60 -9.49 12.25
C ALA A 10 25.32 -8.33 11.25
N PRO A 11 24.14 -8.26 10.63
CA PRO A 11 23.81 -7.21 9.66
C PRO A 11 24.02 -5.84 10.30
N THR A 12 24.94 -5.06 9.73
CA THR A 12 25.23 -3.69 10.15
C THR A 12 24.12 -2.76 9.67
N GLY A 13 23.12 -2.53 10.48
CA GLY A 13 21.99 -1.64 10.19
C GLY A 13 21.37 -1.07 11.47
N PRO A 14 20.40 -0.17 11.38
CA PRO A 14 19.83 0.52 12.54
C PRO A 14 18.93 -0.36 13.41
N LEU A 15 18.44 -1.49 12.89
CA LEU A 15 17.57 -2.39 13.66
C LEU A 15 18.38 -3.38 14.47
N SER A 16 18.04 -3.53 15.74
CA SER A 16 18.49 -4.65 16.56
C SER A 16 17.92 -5.98 16.05
N ASP A 17 18.52 -7.11 16.45
CA ASP A 17 18.01 -8.44 16.07
C ASP A 17 16.56 -8.66 16.49
N ALA A 18 16.15 -8.13 17.65
CA ALA A 18 14.77 -8.23 18.14
C ALA A 18 13.79 -7.41 17.31
N GLU A 19 14.14 -6.18 16.96
CA GLU A 19 13.34 -5.32 16.09
C GLU A 19 13.22 -5.92 14.69
N LEU A 20 14.33 -6.39 14.13
CA LEU A 20 14.35 -7.07 12.84
C LEU A 20 13.40 -8.27 12.82
N ALA A 21 13.50 -9.14 13.85
CA ALA A 21 12.64 -10.31 13.97
C ALA A 21 11.15 -9.93 14.08
N SER A 22 10.83 -8.89 14.82
CA SER A 22 9.45 -8.43 15.02
C SER A 22 8.88 -7.79 13.74
N ILE A 23 9.65 -6.96 13.05
CA ILE A 23 9.25 -6.32 11.78
C ILE A 23 9.05 -7.38 10.69
N ASP A 24 9.96 -8.36 10.57
CA ASP A 24 9.81 -9.49 9.66
C ASP A 24 8.54 -10.29 9.97
N ALA A 25 8.28 -10.59 11.23
CA ALA A 25 7.10 -11.32 11.64
C ALA A 25 5.79 -10.57 11.30
N TYR A 26 5.73 -9.26 11.53
CA TYR A 26 4.57 -8.45 11.13
C TYR A 26 4.38 -8.43 9.61
N TRP A 27 5.46 -8.30 8.85
CA TRP A 27 5.43 -8.38 7.40
C TRP A 27 4.96 -9.76 6.90
N ARG A 28 5.42 -10.85 7.54
CA ARG A 28 4.91 -12.21 7.26
C ARG A 28 3.42 -12.34 7.56
N ALA A 29 2.93 -11.73 8.64
CA ALA A 29 1.50 -11.73 8.97
C ALA A 29 0.68 -11.02 7.89
N ALA A 30 1.10 -9.85 7.43
CA ALA A 30 0.45 -9.13 6.34
C ALA A 30 0.46 -9.94 5.03
N ASN A 31 1.57 -10.59 4.71
CA ASN A 31 1.70 -11.45 3.53
C ASN A 31 0.81 -12.69 3.64
N TYR A 32 0.76 -13.34 4.80
CA TYR A 32 -0.12 -14.48 5.07
C TYR A 32 -1.59 -14.14 4.86
N LEU A 33 -2.05 -13.04 5.46
CA LEU A 33 -3.41 -12.55 5.29
C LEU A 33 -3.72 -12.20 3.83
N SER A 34 -2.75 -11.65 3.12
CA SER A 34 -2.91 -11.30 1.70
C SER A 34 -3.10 -12.54 0.83
N VAL A 35 -2.33 -13.60 1.06
CA VAL A 35 -2.49 -14.89 0.36
C VAL A 35 -3.83 -15.53 0.71
N GLY A 36 -4.20 -15.53 2.00
CA GLY A 36 -5.49 -16.05 2.46
C GLY A 36 -6.68 -15.38 1.77
N GLN A 37 -6.65 -14.06 1.64
CA GLN A 37 -7.69 -13.30 0.93
C GLN A 37 -7.82 -13.70 -0.55
N ILE A 38 -6.73 -14.03 -1.21
CA ILE A 38 -6.75 -14.45 -2.61
C ILE A 38 -7.33 -15.87 -2.76
N TYR A 39 -6.99 -16.77 -1.83
CA TYR A 39 -7.17 -18.21 -2.03
C TYR A 39 -8.23 -18.85 -1.17
N LEU A 40 -8.44 -18.45 0.10
CA LEU A 40 -9.16 -19.24 1.08
C LEU A 40 -10.60 -18.80 1.30
N LEU A 41 -11.46 -19.81 1.53
CA LEU A 41 -12.82 -19.68 2.08
C LEU A 41 -12.89 -20.11 3.54
N ASP A 42 -12.06 -21.08 3.93
CA ASP A 42 -12.08 -21.69 5.26
C ASP A 42 -10.68 -22.15 5.67
N ASN A 43 -10.53 -22.65 6.91
CA ASN A 43 -9.26 -23.10 7.49
C ASN A 43 -8.18 -21.98 7.48
N PRO A 44 -8.52 -20.77 7.98
CA PRO A 44 -7.68 -19.58 7.81
C PRO A 44 -6.33 -19.68 8.53
N LEU A 45 -6.16 -20.57 9.51
CA LEU A 45 -4.93 -20.80 10.25
C LEU A 45 -4.23 -22.12 9.89
N LEU A 46 -4.70 -22.82 8.85
CA LEU A 46 -4.17 -24.12 8.42
C LEU A 46 -4.10 -25.15 9.56
N ARG A 47 -5.13 -25.18 10.43
CA ARG A 47 -5.19 -26.13 11.57
C ARG A 47 -5.29 -27.58 11.13
N GLU A 48 -5.78 -27.82 9.94
CA GLU A 48 -5.78 -29.13 9.27
C GLU A 48 -5.15 -29.00 7.86
N PRO A 49 -4.76 -30.10 7.23
CA PRO A 49 -4.25 -30.07 5.87
C PRO A 49 -5.22 -29.38 4.91
N LEU A 50 -4.68 -28.59 3.99
CA LEU A 50 -5.50 -27.84 3.04
C LEU A 50 -6.25 -28.78 2.09
N ARG A 51 -7.55 -28.60 1.98
CA ARG A 51 -8.44 -29.32 1.05
C ARG A 51 -9.06 -28.35 0.07
N ILE A 52 -9.55 -28.85 -1.05
CA ILE A 52 -10.13 -28.01 -2.10
C ILE A 52 -11.38 -27.26 -1.61
N GLU A 53 -12.12 -27.80 -0.67
CA GLU A 53 -13.30 -27.18 -0.06
C GLU A 53 -12.94 -25.91 0.73
N HIS A 54 -11.68 -25.79 1.17
CA HIS A 54 -11.16 -24.60 1.84
C HIS A 54 -10.80 -23.48 0.87
N VAL A 55 -10.78 -23.75 -0.44
CA VAL A 55 -10.29 -22.84 -1.47
C VAL A 55 -11.46 -22.21 -2.23
N LYS A 56 -11.31 -20.95 -2.60
CA LYS A 56 -12.29 -20.24 -3.42
C LYS A 56 -12.47 -20.92 -4.79
N PRO A 57 -13.69 -21.08 -5.28
CA PRO A 57 -13.93 -21.65 -6.61
C PRO A 57 -13.45 -20.71 -7.74
N ARG A 58 -13.37 -19.41 -7.45
CA ARG A 58 -12.83 -18.38 -8.34
C ARG A 58 -11.77 -17.59 -7.60
N LEU A 59 -10.54 -17.69 -8.07
CA LEU A 59 -9.39 -16.98 -7.50
C LEU A 59 -9.30 -15.60 -8.14
N LEU A 60 -9.30 -14.55 -7.31
CA LEU A 60 -9.12 -13.17 -7.74
C LEU A 60 -8.21 -12.46 -6.73
N GLY A 61 -7.25 -11.72 -7.28
CA GLY A 61 -6.29 -10.94 -6.51
C GLY A 61 -4.94 -10.95 -7.21
N HIS A 62 -4.04 -10.09 -6.73
CA HIS A 62 -2.73 -9.91 -7.35
C HIS A 62 -1.65 -10.00 -6.28
N TRP A 63 -0.83 -11.03 -6.39
CA TRP A 63 0.27 -11.24 -5.46
C TRP A 63 1.49 -10.38 -5.78
N GLY A 64 1.75 -10.16 -7.07
CA GLY A 64 3.03 -9.69 -7.59
C GLY A 64 3.61 -8.43 -6.93
N THR A 65 2.78 -7.45 -6.59
CA THR A 65 3.20 -6.21 -5.93
C THR A 65 2.98 -6.21 -4.42
N THR A 66 2.07 -7.06 -3.93
CA THR A 66 1.60 -7.07 -2.55
C THR A 66 2.71 -7.16 -1.49
N PRO A 67 3.73 -8.03 -1.62
CA PRO A 67 4.78 -8.12 -0.60
C PRO A 67 5.57 -6.83 -0.39
N GLY A 68 5.85 -6.10 -1.48
CA GLY A 68 6.54 -4.81 -1.41
C GLY A 68 5.68 -3.72 -0.77
N LEU A 69 4.36 -3.75 -0.99
CA LEU A 69 3.42 -2.84 -0.32
C LEU A 69 3.41 -3.08 1.20
N ASN A 70 3.24 -4.34 1.61
CA ASN A 70 3.27 -4.73 3.02
C ASN A 70 4.62 -4.41 3.68
N PHE A 71 5.71 -4.56 2.93
CA PHE A 71 7.06 -4.24 3.39
C PHE A 71 7.23 -2.76 3.73
N VAL A 72 6.79 -1.86 2.86
CA VAL A 72 6.84 -0.42 3.14
C VAL A 72 5.91 -0.04 4.29
N TYR A 73 4.73 -0.66 4.34
CA TYR A 73 3.73 -0.37 5.38
C TYR A 73 4.26 -0.65 6.79
N VAL A 74 4.89 -1.80 7.02
CA VAL A 74 5.43 -2.14 8.35
C VAL A 74 6.55 -1.19 8.77
N HIS A 75 7.39 -0.75 7.84
CA HIS A 75 8.43 0.25 8.12
C HIS A 75 7.85 1.64 8.42
N MET A 76 6.78 2.02 7.74
CA MET A 76 6.04 3.25 8.08
C MET A 76 5.46 3.16 9.50
N ASN A 77 4.86 2.02 9.89
CA ASN A 77 4.39 1.81 11.27
C ASN A 77 5.51 2.00 12.30
N ARG A 78 6.71 1.47 12.02
CA ARG A 78 7.88 1.67 12.88
C ARG A 78 8.17 3.17 13.07
N VAL A 79 8.35 3.90 12.00
CA VAL A 79 8.71 5.33 12.06
C VAL A 79 7.60 6.16 12.71
N ILE A 80 6.33 5.87 12.42
CA ILE A 80 5.19 6.55 13.04
C ILE A 80 5.24 6.40 14.56
N ARG A 81 5.53 5.21 15.06
CA ARG A 81 5.63 4.95 16.51
C ARG A 81 6.82 5.62 17.16
N GLU A 82 7.96 5.65 16.48
CA GLU A 82 9.19 6.25 17.03
C GLU A 82 9.14 7.77 17.08
N SER A 83 8.48 8.42 16.11
CA SER A 83 8.48 9.88 15.94
C SER A 83 7.11 10.54 16.13
N ASP A 84 6.07 9.80 16.49
CA ASP A 84 4.67 10.28 16.54
C ASP A 84 4.23 10.93 15.20
N LEU A 85 4.72 10.38 14.09
CA LEU A 85 4.48 10.93 12.76
C LEU A 85 2.99 10.87 12.39
N ASN A 86 2.46 11.95 11.84
CA ASN A 86 1.14 11.95 11.20
C ASN A 86 1.32 11.53 9.74
N ALA A 87 0.91 10.31 9.41
CA ALA A 87 1.16 9.75 8.10
C ALA A 87 -0.08 9.15 7.44
N MET A 88 -0.10 9.17 6.12
CA MET A 88 -1.10 8.52 5.26
C MET A 88 -0.39 7.61 4.25
N TYR A 89 -1.05 6.53 3.85
CA TYR A 89 -0.53 5.56 2.90
C TYR A 89 -1.38 5.51 1.64
N VAL A 90 -0.79 5.83 0.48
CA VAL A 90 -1.45 5.81 -0.83
C VAL A 90 -0.79 4.75 -1.71
N ILE A 91 -1.60 3.84 -2.25
CA ILE A 91 -1.13 2.72 -3.06
C ILE A 91 -1.51 2.92 -4.53
N GLY A 92 -0.52 3.28 -5.34
CA GLY A 92 -0.69 3.42 -6.79
C GLY A 92 -0.88 2.10 -7.54
N PRO A 93 -0.08 1.04 -7.29
CA PRO A 93 -0.37 -0.26 -7.88
C PRO A 93 -1.59 -0.90 -7.21
N GLY A 94 -2.78 -0.34 -7.50
CA GLY A 94 -4.04 -0.62 -6.83
C GLY A 94 -4.47 -2.09 -6.85
N HIS A 95 -3.96 -2.87 -7.80
CA HIS A 95 -4.15 -4.32 -7.81
C HIS A 95 -3.52 -5.02 -6.57
N GLY A 96 -2.68 -4.35 -5.79
CA GLY A 96 -2.19 -4.83 -4.49
C GLY A 96 -3.19 -4.68 -3.33
N GLY A 97 -4.48 -4.56 -3.62
CA GLY A 97 -5.57 -4.44 -2.63
C GLY A 97 -5.51 -5.43 -1.46
N PRO A 98 -5.13 -6.72 -1.66
CA PRO A 98 -5.01 -7.65 -0.53
C PRO A 98 -4.06 -7.18 0.57
N GLY A 99 -2.98 -6.47 0.19
CA GLY A 99 -2.02 -5.92 1.14
C GLY A 99 -2.63 -4.82 2.00
N LEU A 100 -3.33 -3.86 1.40
CA LEU A 100 -3.96 -2.77 2.16
C LEU A 100 -5.03 -3.29 3.12
N VAL A 101 -5.87 -4.21 2.67
CA VAL A 101 -6.88 -4.85 3.53
C VAL A 101 -6.23 -5.61 4.68
N ALA A 102 -5.14 -6.37 4.40
CA ALA A 102 -4.39 -7.10 5.43
C ALA A 102 -3.80 -6.15 6.49
N THR A 103 -3.18 -5.05 6.07
CA THR A 103 -2.55 -4.10 7.00
C THR A 103 -3.59 -3.33 7.82
N ALA A 104 -4.73 -2.91 7.23
CA ALA A 104 -5.83 -2.30 7.96
C ALA A 104 -6.47 -3.27 8.98
N TYR A 105 -6.52 -4.57 8.67
CA TYR A 105 -6.97 -5.60 9.61
C TYR A 105 -5.99 -5.78 10.77
N LEU A 106 -4.69 -5.86 10.50
CA LEU A 106 -3.66 -5.98 11.53
C LEU A 106 -3.58 -4.77 12.47
N GLU A 107 -3.94 -3.58 11.99
CA GLU A 107 -4.08 -2.36 12.81
C GLU A 107 -5.38 -2.32 13.63
N GLY A 108 -6.32 -3.23 13.39
CA GLY A 108 -7.63 -3.28 14.05
C GLY A 108 -8.69 -2.37 13.42
N THR A 109 -8.31 -1.39 12.61
CA THR A 109 -9.26 -0.42 12.02
C THR A 109 -10.28 -1.08 11.10
N TYR A 110 -9.91 -2.18 10.45
CA TYR A 110 -10.84 -2.91 9.61
C TYR A 110 -12.01 -3.48 10.43
N ALA A 111 -11.73 -4.08 11.58
CA ALA A 111 -12.75 -4.61 12.50
C ALA A 111 -13.57 -3.50 13.19
N GLU A 112 -12.97 -2.34 13.46
CA GLU A 112 -13.67 -1.16 13.97
C GLU A 112 -14.70 -0.64 12.95
N THR A 113 -14.39 -0.69 11.67
CA THR A 113 -15.26 -0.23 10.57
C THR A 113 -16.29 -1.28 10.19
N TYR A 114 -15.87 -2.54 10.09
CA TYR A 114 -16.67 -3.70 9.68
C TYR A 114 -16.77 -4.71 10.82
N SER A 115 -17.62 -4.45 11.79
CA SER A 115 -17.71 -5.19 13.06
C SER A 115 -18.02 -6.69 12.93
N HIS A 116 -18.46 -7.15 11.76
CA HIS A 116 -18.64 -8.58 11.47
C HIS A 116 -17.33 -9.29 11.11
N VAL A 117 -16.26 -8.54 10.86
CA VAL A 117 -14.92 -9.06 10.60
C VAL A 117 -14.08 -8.85 11.86
N THR A 118 -14.25 -9.74 12.83
CA THR A 118 -13.59 -9.67 14.15
C THR A 118 -12.11 -9.99 14.07
N GLU A 119 -11.33 -9.59 15.08
CA GLU A 119 -9.89 -9.88 15.16
C GLU A 119 -9.63 -11.25 15.81
N ASP A 120 -10.18 -12.31 15.19
CA ASP A 120 -10.03 -13.70 15.62
C ASP A 120 -10.14 -14.64 14.39
N GLU A 121 -10.09 -15.97 14.62
CA GLU A 121 -10.19 -16.94 13.52
C GLU A 121 -11.48 -16.81 12.72
N ALA A 122 -12.60 -16.48 13.37
CA ALA A 122 -13.89 -16.30 12.69
C ALA A 122 -13.88 -15.07 11.79
N GLY A 123 -13.36 -13.94 12.30
CA GLY A 123 -13.19 -12.72 11.52
C GLY A 123 -12.15 -12.85 10.42
N MET A 124 -11.04 -13.56 10.67
CA MET A 124 -10.06 -13.86 9.62
C MET A 124 -10.68 -14.70 8.48
N ARG A 125 -11.52 -15.67 8.82
CA ARG A 125 -12.29 -16.46 7.83
C ARG A 125 -13.20 -15.55 7.01
N GLU A 126 -13.90 -14.62 7.65
CA GLU A 126 -14.78 -13.68 6.96
C GLU A 126 -13.98 -12.68 6.10
N LEU A 127 -12.86 -12.16 6.59
CA LEU A 127 -11.92 -11.34 5.83
C LEU A 127 -11.50 -12.02 4.52
N PHE A 128 -11.18 -13.31 4.58
CA PHE A 128 -10.80 -14.06 3.40
C PHE A 128 -12.01 -14.27 2.46
N ARG A 129 -13.16 -14.66 2.99
CA ARG A 129 -14.38 -14.92 2.21
C ARG A 129 -14.85 -13.71 1.43
N GLN A 130 -14.94 -12.57 2.08
CA GLN A 130 -15.52 -11.37 1.51
C GLN A 130 -14.61 -10.68 0.48
N PHE A 131 -13.30 -10.95 0.48
CA PHE A 131 -12.37 -10.35 -0.46
C PHE A 131 -12.69 -10.78 -1.89
N SER A 132 -12.91 -9.78 -2.76
CA SER A 132 -13.27 -9.99 -4.18
C SER A 132 -14.51 -10.86 -4.40
N PHE A 133 -15.46 -10.80 -3.46
CA PHE A 133 -16.75 -11.50 -3.52
C PHE A 133 -17.90 -10.48 -3.61
N PRO A 134 -19.04 -10.82 -4.23
CA PRO A 134 -20.18 -9.91 -4.29
C PRO A 134 -20.64 -9.45 -2.90
N GLY A 135 -20.72 -8.15 -2.71
CA GLY A 135 -21.07 -7.53 -1.42
C GLY A 135 -19.91 -7.37 -0.42
N GLY A 136 -18.72 -7.85 -0.78
CA GLY A 136 -17.50 -7.66 0.01
C GLY A 136 -16.60 -6.58 -0.56
N ILE A 137 -15.34 -6.57 -0.09
CA ILE A 137 -14.32 -5.59 -0.52
C ILE A 137 -13.81 -5.91 -1.93
N PRO A 138 -13.57 -4.90 -2.79
CA PRO A 138 -13.00 -5.11 -4.12
C PRO A 138 -11.58 -5.71 -4.09
N SER A 139 -11.17 -6.36 -5.19
CA SER A 139 -9.82 -6.92 -5.34
C SER A 139 -8.73 -5.87 -5.50
N HIS A 140 -9.09 -4.65 -5.85
CA HIS A 140 -8.19 -3.49 -5.97
C HIS A 140 -8.36 -2.58 -4.77
N VAL A 141 -7.36 -1.74 -4.54
CA VAL A 141 -7.43 -0.67 -3.54
C VAL A 141 -8.66 0.18 -3.81
N ALA A 142 -9.44 0.41 -2.77
CA ALA A 142 -10.68 1.17 -2.87
C ALA A 142 -10.90 1.97 -1.57
N PRO A 143 -11.62 3.10 -1.63
CA PRO A 143 -11.92 3.92 -0.46
C PRO A 143 -12.70 3.19 0.65
N GLU A 144 -13.35 2.07 0.34
CA GLU A 144 -14.00 1.20 1.32
C GLU A 144 -13.02 0.53 2.28
N THR A 145 -11.74 0.43 1.92
CA THR A 145 -10.71 0.00 2.88
C THR A 145 -10.34 1.18 3.78
N PRO A 146 -10.43 1.04 5.11
CA PRO A 146 -10.09 2.10 6.04
C PRO A 146 -8.72 2.71 5.76
N GLY A 147 -8.64 4.05 5.75
CA GLY A 147 -7.42 4.79 5.46
C GLY A 147 -7.12 5.05 3.99
N SER A 148 -7.84 4.41 3.07
CA SER A 148 -7.64 4.64 1.64
C SER A 148 -8.43 5.86 1.13
N ILE A 149 -7.75 6.75 0.44
CA ILE A 149 -8.37 7.87 -0.31
C ILE A 149 -8.31 7.63 -1.82
N HIS A 150 -7.73 6.52 -2.25
CA HIS A 150 -7.43 6.23 -3.64
C HIS A 150 -8.23 5.03 -4.13
N GLU A 151 -8.81 5.17 -5.31
CA GLU A 151 -9.39 4.08 -6.08
C GLU A 151 -8.32 3.59 -7.07
N GLY A 152 -7.91 2.32 -6.90
CA GLY A 152 -6.73 1.77 -7.58
C GLY A 152 -7.02 1.01 -8.87
N GLY A 153 -8.26 1.01 -9.36
CA GLY A 153 -8.63 0.36 -10.61
C GLY A 153 -8.06 1.05 -11.84
N GLU A 154 -7.93 2.38 -11.80
CA GLU A 154 -7.26 3.17 -12.82
C GLU A 154 -5.86 3.59 -12.37
N LEU A 155 -4.84 3.25 -13.16
CA LEU A 155 -3.45 3.60 -12.85
C LEU A 155 -3.11 5.04 -13.27
N GLY A 156 -2.24 5.68 -12.47
CA GLY A 156 -1.61 6.95 -12.83
C GLY A 156 -2.02 8.14 -11.97
N TYR A 157 -2.94 7.99 -11.04
CA TYR A 157 -3.46 9.12 -10.25
C TYR A 157 -2.96 9.17 -8.81
N SER A 158 -2.31 8.11 -8.33
CA SER A 158 -1.89 7.97 -6.92
C SER A 158 -1.03 9.14 -6.45
N LEU A 159 -0.03 9.52 -7.22
CA LEU A 159 0.88 10.59 -6.85
C LEU A 159 0.19 11.97 -6.84
N ALA A 160 -0.75 12.22 -7.76
CA ALA A 160 -1.55 13.43 -7.74
C ALA A 160 -2.49 13.47 -6.52
N HIS A 161 -3.11 12.35 -6.15
CA HIS A 161 -3.92 12.23 -4.93
C HIS A 161 -3.08 12.46 -3.67
N ALA A 162 -1.87 11.88 -3.61
CA ALA A 162 -0.95 12.09 -2.50
C ALA A 162 -0.56 13.56 -2.32
N PHE A 163 -0.26 14.26 -3.42
CA PHE A 163 0.01 15.69 -3.37
C PHE A 163 -1.21 16.49 -2.96
N GLY A 164 -2.40 16.14 -3.46
CA GLY A 164 -3.66 16.77 -3.05
C GLY A 164 -3.93 16.62 -1.55
N ALA A 165 -3.67 15.45 -0.98
CA ALA A 165 -3.82 15.21 0.45
C ALA A 165 -2.82 16.00 1.32
N ALA A 166 -1.63 16.27 0.79
CA ALA A 166 -0.59 17.03 1.50
C ALA A 166 -0.83 18.55 1.49
N LEU A 167 -1.60 19.08 0.53
CA LEU A 167 -1.91 20.52 0.48
C LEU A 167 -2.70 20.95 1.72
N ASP A 168 -2.35 22.10 2.30
CA ASP A 168 -2.96 22.66 3.52
C ASP A 168 -2.96 21.74 4.77
N ASN A 169 -2.15 20.67 4.76
CA ASN A 169 -1.97 19.76 5.89
C ASN A 169 -0.50 19.74 6.34
N PRO A 170 -0.02 20.77 7.04
CA PRO A 170 1.41 21.00 7.28
C PRO A 170 2.12 19.88 8.04
N ASP A 171 1.38 19.09 8.83
CA ASP A 171 1.95 18.03 9.66
C ASP A 171 1.77 16.63 9.04
N LEU A 172 1.16 16.54 7.86
CA LEU A 172 0.90 15.26 7.19
C LEU A 172 2.07 14.85 6.30
N VAL A 173 2.53 13.63 6.46
CA VAL A 173 3.45 12.97 5.51
C VAL A 173 2.70 11.88 4.76
N VAL A 174 2.57 12.01 3.45
CA VAL A 174 1.90 11.03 2.60
C VAL A 174 2.95 10.11 1.97
N CYS A 175 3.03 8.86 2.44
CA CYS A 175 3.81 7.83 1.78
C CYS A 175 3.03 7.31 0.57
N CYS A 176 3.51 7.59 -0.62
CA CYS A 176 2.86 7.21 -1.87
C CYS A 176 3.66 6.14 -2.61
N ILE A 177 3.12 4.93 -2.68
CA ILE A 177 3.72 3.89 -3.49
C ILE A 177 3.33 4.08 -4.95
N VAL A 178 4.32 4.17 -5.80
CA VAL A 178 4.16 4.24 -7.26
C VAL A 178 4.67 2.94 -7.88
N GLY A 179 3.79 2.20 -8.56
CA GLY A 179 4.22 1.01 -9.31
C GLY A 179 5.02 1.40 -10.55
N ASP A 180 6.01 0.60 -10.89
CA ASP A 180 6.84 0.86 -12.09
C ASP A 180 6.05 0.80 -13.40
N GLY A 181 5.03 -0.05 -13.49
CA GLY A 181 4.08 -0.06 -14.62
C GLY A 181 3.14 1.15 -14.61
N GLU A 182 2.73 1.61 -13.44
CA GLU A 182 1.93 2.83 -13.27
C GLU A 182 2.74 4.07 -13.67
N ALA A 183 4.03 4.09 -13.33
CA ALA A 183 4.92 5.20 -13.65
C ALA A 183 5.05 5.50 -15.16
N GLU A 184 4.66 4.55 -16.02
CA GLU A 184 4.64 4.72 -17.48
C GLU A 184 3.35 5.37 -18.00
N THR A 185 2.33 5.56 -17.17
CA THR A 185 1.08 6.22 -17.58
C THR A 185 1.29 7.73 -17.73
N GLY A 186 0.58 8.35 -18.67
CA GLY A 186 0.68 9.80 -18.91
C GLY A 186 0.39 10.63 -17.64
N PRO A 187 -0.71 10.39 -16.91
CA PRO A 187 -1.02 11.11 -15.70
C PRO A 187 0.08 11.02 -14.64
N LEU A 188 0.65 9.84 -14.39
CA LEU A 188 1.70 9.71 -13.39
C LEU A 188 3.02 10.32 -13.85
N ALA A 189 3.39 10.13 -15.11
CA ALA A 189 4.61 10.72 -15.67
C ALA A 189 4.65 12.24 -15.52
N THR A 190 3.49 12.91 -15.58
CA THR A 190 3.38 14.36 -15.32
C THR A 190 3.31 14.69 -13.85
N SER A 191 2.75 13.81 -13.01
CA SER A 191 2.56 14.04 -11.58
C SER A 191 3.88 14.12 -10.79
N TRP A 192 5.00 13.62 -11.31
CA TRP A 192 6.32 13.82 -10.71
C TRP A 192 6.68 15.31 -10.53
N HIS A 193 6.11 16.20 -11.33
CA HIS A 193 6.30 17.63 -11.21
C HIS A 193 5.52 18.28 -10.07
N SER A 194 4.56 17.58 -9.45
CA SER A 194 3.66 18.14 -8.43
C SER A 194 4.38 18.59 -7.17
N ASN A 195 5.59 18.09 -6.91
CA ASN A 195 6.46 18.58 -5.84
C ASN A 195 6.82 20.08 -5.97
N LYS A 196 6.58 20.69 -7.15
CA LYS A 196 6.79 22.13 -7.39
C LYS A 196 5.68 23.00 -6.79
N PHE A 197 4.53 22.40 -6.47
CA PHE A 197 3.38 23.10 -5.90
C PHE A 197 3.34 23.07 -4.38
N LEU A 198 4.07 22.13 -3.74
CA LEU A 198 4.13 22.08 -2.28
C LEU A 198 4.90 23.30 -1.73
N ASN A 199 4.28 23.97 -0.77
CA ASN A 199 4.89 24.97 0.07
C ASN A 199 5.23 24.36 1.43
N PRO A 200 6.50 24.12 1.76
CA PRO A 200 6.87 23.45 3.01
C PRO A 200 6.52 24.25 4.28
N VAL A 201 6.08 25.50 4.15
CA VAL A 201 5.60 26.32 5.28
C VAL A 201 4.16 25.91 5.66
N THR A 202 3.27 25.76 4.67
CA THR A 202 1.81 25.58 4.87
C THR A 202 1.34 24.18 4.56
N ASP A 203 2.10 23.41 3.79
CA ASP A 203 1.70 22.11 3.31
C ASP A 203 2.48 20.98 4.01
N GLY A 204 1.96 19.78 3.90
CA GLY A 204 2.62 18.56 4.31
C GLY A 204 3.74 18.17 3.36
N ALA A 205 4.10 16.89 3.39
CA ALA A 205 5.10 16.33 2.51
C ALA A 205 4.58 15.06 1.83
N VAL A 206 5.11 14.76 0.64
CA VAL A 206 4.90 13.48 -0.03
C VAL A 206 6.24 12.78 -0.12
N LEU A 207 6.28 11.53 0.37
CA LEU A 207 7.40 10.61 0.20
C LEU A 207 7.02 9.57 -0.88
N PRO A 208 7.42 9.76 -2.14
CA PRO A 208 7.20 8.75 -3.16
C PRO A 208 8.11 7.55 -2.94
N VAL A 209 7.54 6.36 -3.06
CA VAL A 209 8.28 5.09 -3.10
C VAL A 209 8.02 4.45 -4.46
N LEU A 210 8.97 4.52 -5.38
CA LEU A 210 8.91 3.82 -6.66
C LEU A 210 9.20 2.33 -6.42
N HIS A 211 8.15 1.50 -6.44
CA HIS A 211 8.28 0.05 -6.33
C HIS A 211 8.62 -0.55 -7.69
N LEU A 212 9.90 -0.79 -7.91
CA LEU A 212 10.48 -1.28 -9.16
C LEU A 212 10.63 -2.80 -9.10
N ASN A 213 9.55 -3.54 -9.37
CA ASN A 213 9.56 -5.00 -9.40
C ASN A 213 9.83 -5.58 -10.79
N GLY A 214 9.93 -4.74 -11.81
CA GLY A 214 10.43 -5.05 -13.14
C GLY A 214 9.40 -5.46 -14.18
N TYR A 215 8.15 -5.74 -13.80
CA TYR A 215 7.16 -6.29 -14.71
C TYR A 215 5.78 -5.66 -14.59
N LYS A 216 5.14 -5.41 -15.73
CA LYS A 216 3.70 -5.21 -15.89
C LYS A 216 2.95 -6.57 -15.86
N ILE A 217 1.75 -6.62 -16.45
CA ILE A 217 0.94 -7.85 -16.53
C ILE A 217 1.70 -8.98 -17.26
N ALA A 218 2.35 -8.67 -18.38
CA ALA A 218 3.02 -9.68 -19.23
C ALA A 218 4.42 -9.24 -19.69
N ASN A 219 4.76 -7.97 -19.57
CA ASN A 219 5.99 -7.40 -20.14
C ASN A 219 6.84 -6.71 -19.06
N PRO A 220 8.17 -6.64 -19.26
CA PRO A 220 9.03 -5.78 -18.46
C PRO A 220 8.60 -4.31 -18.53
N THR A 221 8.84 -3.57 -17.45
CA THR A 221 8.63 -2.13 -17.43
C THR A 221 9.80 -1.38 -18.07
N VAL A 222 9.54 -0.14 -18.51
CA VAL A 222 10.59 0.71 -19.10
C VAL A 222 11.64 1.06 -18.06
N LEU A 223 11.19 1.46 -16.84
CA LEU A 223 12.09 1.86 -15.75
C LEU A 223 13.00 0.72 -15.28
N ALA A 224 12.56 -0.54 -15.39
CA ALA A 224 13.40 -1.70 -15.07
C ALA A 224 14.56 -1.91 -16.06
N ARG A 225 14.48 -1.30 -17.24
CA ARG A 225 15.53 -1.37 -18.27
C ARG A 225 16.50 -0.20 -18.20
N VAL A 226 16.19 0.81 -17.38
CA VAL A 226 17.02 1.99 -17.18
C VAL A 226 18.09 1.67 -16.13
N PRO A 227 19.38 1.88 -16.41
CA PRO A 227 20.44 1.75 -15.41
C PRO A 227 20.22 2.66 -14.22
N GLU A 228 20.71 2.26 -13.05
CA GLU A 228 20.46 2.98 -11.80
C GLU A 228 20.91 4.46 -11.85
N ASP A 229 22.08 4.70 -12.42
CA ASP A 229 22.64 6.04 -12.53
C ASP A 229 21.84 6.96 -13.47
N GLU A 230 21.21 6.39 -14.50
CA GLU A 230 20.32 7.10 -15.41
C GLU A 230 18.97 7.38 -14.73
N LEU A 231 18.40 6.38 -14.03
CA LEU A 231 17.17 6.55 -13.24
C LEU A 231 17.36 7.60 -12.16
N ARG A 232 18.50 7.61 -11.47
CA ARG A 232 18.87 8.61 -10.48
C ARG A 232 18.84 10.02 -11.07
N ARG A 233 19.50 10.23 -12.21
CA ARG A 233 19.50 11.53 -12.91
C ARG A 233 18.11 11.96 -13.37
N LEU A 234 17.28 11.01 -13.79
CA LEU A 234 15.89 11.28 -14.17
C LEU A 234 15.09 11.83 -12.98
N MET A 235 15.16 11.17 -11.82
CA MET A 235 14.43 11.59 -10.63
C MET A 235 14.99 12.89 -10.04
N GLU A 236 16.30 13.08 -10.10
CA GLU A 236 16.94 14.35 -9.74
C GLU A 236 16.47 15.51 -10.64
N GLY A 237 16.26 15.26 -11.93
CA GLY A 237 15.68 16.22 -12.87
C GLY A 237 14.24 16.61 -12.52
N TYR A 238 13.45 15.69 -11.98
CA TYR A 238 12.13 15.99 -11.42
C TYR A 238 12.18 16.76 -10.10
N GLY A 239 13.35 16.86 -9.44
CA GLY A 239 13.52 17.61 -8.19
C GLY A 239 13.46 16.73 -6.94
N TYR A 240 13.77 15.45 -7.08
CA TYR A 240 13.90 14.52 -5.97
C TYR A 240 15.36 14.23 -5.61
N ARG A 241 15.56 13.61 -4.44
CA ARG A 241 16.79 12.96 -4.02
C ARG A 241 16.52 11.47 -3.85
N PRO A 242 16.72 10.66 -4.90
CA PRO A 242 16.40 9.23 -4.86
C PRO A 242 17.41 8.45 -4.02
N ARG A 243 16.89 7.63 -3.11
CA ARG A 243 17.60 6.63 -2.33
C ARG A 243 17.16 5.25 -2.78
N PHE A 244 18.08 4.30 -2.83
CA PHE A 244 17.82 2.96 -3.35
C PHE A 244 17.86 1.93 -2.22
N VAL A 245 16.85 1.07 -2.21
CA VAL A 245 16.76 -0.14 -1.40
C VAL A 245 16.60 -1.29 -2.38
N THR A 246 17.59 -2.19 -2.44
CA THR A 246 17.67 -3.20 -3.50
C THR A 246 18.09 -4.54 -2.96
N GLY A 247 17.36 -5.60 -3.28
CA GLY A 247 17.68 -6.97 -2.90
C GLY A 247 16.47 -7.89 -2.86
N ASP A 248 16.68 -9.07 -2.29
CA ASP A 248 15.68 -10.11 -2.11
C ASP A 248 15.84 -10.87 -0.78
N ASP A 249 16.94 -10.68 -0.06
CA ASP A 249 17.09 -11.20 1.31
C ASP A 249 16.29 -10.32 2.30
N PRO A 250 15.30 -10.88 3.02
CA PRO A 250 14.46 -10.10 3.92
C PRO A 250 15.23 -9.34 5.01
N ALA A 251 16.23 -9.98 5.63
CA ALA A 251 16.95 -9.36 6.74
C ALA A 251 17.78 -8.16 6.27
N GLU A 252 18.50 -8.30 5.17
CA GLU A 252 19.26 -7.20 4.56
C GLU A 252 18.34 -6.08 4.09
N MET A 253 17.20 -6.42 3.48
CA MET A 253 16.23 -5.45 2.97
C MET A 253 15.58 -4.66 4.10
N HIS A 254 15.23 -5.29 5.23
CA HIS A 254 14.71 -4.60 6.41
C HIS A 254 15.73 -3.60 6.96
N GLN A 255 16.99 -3.97 7.06
CA GLN A 255 18.05 -3.05 7.52
C GLN A 255 18.24 -1.87 6.58
N GLN A 256 18.30 -2.11 5.26
CA GLN A 256 18.41 -1.06 4.26
C GLN A 256 17.21 -0.11 4.31
N MET A 257 15.99 -0.65 4.36
CA MET A 257 14.78 0.17 4.37
C MET A 257 14.69 1.01 5.64
N ALA A 258 15.02 0.46 6.80
CA ALA A 258 15.02 1.20 8.05
C ALA A 258 15.96 2.41 7.95
N SER A 259 17.22 2.20 7.55
CA SER A 259 18.19 3.28 7.37
C SER A 259 17.71 4.36 6.40
N VAL A 260 17.26 3.93 5.22
CA VAL A 260 16.85 4.86 4.15
C VAL A 260 15.59 5.63 4.51
N LEU A 261 14.61 4.98 5.15
CA LEU A 261 13.37 5.64 5.56
C LEU A 261 13.62 6.66 6.67
N ASP A 262 14.45 6.33 7.67
CA ASP A 262 14.84 7.25 8.73
C ASP A 262 15.50 8.52 8.16
N GLU A 263 16.44 8.36 7.24
CA GLU A 263 17.06 9.49 6.54
C GLU A 263 16.04 10.33 5.76
N CYS A 264 15.06 9.69 5.10
CA CYS A 264 14.03 10.42 4.35
C CYS A 264 13.12 11.23 5.27
N ILE A 265 12.69 10.67 6.39
CA ILE A 265 11.82 11.36 7.36
C ILE A 265 12.57 12.50 8.05
N GLU A 266 13.83 12.28 8.43
CA GLU A 266 14.67 13.34 8.98
C GLU A 266 14.86 14.50 7.99
N GLU A 267 15.13 14.19 6.71
CA GLU A 267 15.27 15.19 5.65
C GLU A 267 13.98 15.98 5.42
N ILE A 268 12.81 15.31 5.38
CA ILE A 268 11.49 15.98 5.28
C ILE A 268 11.32 16.96 6.45
N GLY A 269 11.57 16.52 7.67
CA GLY A 269 11.48 17.37 8.86
C GLY A 269 12.44 18.55 8.81
N ALA A 270 13.67 18.36 8.33
CA ALA A 270 14.65 19.43 8.18
C ALA A 270 14.21 20.47 7.14
N ILE A 271 13.68 20.03 5.99
CA ILE A 271 13.13 20.92 4.95
C ILE A 271 11.99 21.76 5.51
N GLN A 272 11.03 21.14 6.22
CA GLN A 272 9.89 21.85 6.78
C GLN A 272 10.30 22.85 7.87
N ARG A 273 11.23 22.47 8.76
CA ARG A 273 11.74 23.37 9.81
C ARG A 273 12.45 24.56 9.19
N ALA A 274 13.37 24.34 8.25
CA ALA A 274 14.12 25.40 7.60
C ALA A 274 13.23 26.38 6.82
N ALA A 275 12.17 25.90 6.21
CA ALA A 275 11.20 26.76 5.54
C ALA A 275 10.35 27.56 6.52
N ARG A 276 9.90 26.95 7.62
CA ARG A 276 9.02 27.60 8.61
C ARG A 276 9.74 28.61 9.49
N ASP A 277 11.04 28.44 9.76
CA ASP A 277 11.84 29.41 10.47
C ASP A 277 12.47 30.51 9.57
N GLY A 278 12.26 30.37 8.24
CA GLY A 278 12.73 31.30 7.24
C GLY A 278 14.23 31.24 6.92
N SER A 279 14.93 30.20 7.40
CA SER A 279 16.37 29.99 7.12
C SER A 279 16.63 29.49 5.69
N GLU A 280 15.63 28.89 5.05
CA GLU A 280 15.69 28.46 3.66
C GLU A 280 14.49 29.02 2.87
N THR A 281 14.79 29.68 1.77
CA THR A 281 13.79 30.31 0.90
C THR A 281 13.74 29.70 -0.50
N GLN A 282 14.68 28.79 -0.80
CA GLN A 282 14.70 28.10 -2.08
C GLN A 282 13.77 26.89 -2.07
N ARG A 283 13.27 26.53 -3.26
CA ARG A 283 12.48 25.34 -3.42
C ARG A 283 13.30 24.11 -3.06
N PRO A 284 12.84 23.27 -2.12
CA PRO A 284 13.58 22.09 -1.70
C PRO A 284 13.60 21.01 -2.78
N ARG A 285 14.58 20.11 -2.68
CA ARG A 285 14.54 18.81 -3.32
C ARG A 285 14.05 17.80 -2.29
N TRP A 286 12.93 17.15 -2.56
CA TRP A 286 12.33 16.21 -1.65
C TRP A 286 12.98 14.83 -1.75
N PRO A 287 13.10 14.07 -0.65
CA PRO A 287 13.54 12.69 -0.74
C PRO A 287 12.52 11.81 -1.45
N MET A 288 12.98 10.71 -2.03
CA MET A 288 12.17 9.61 -2.51
C MET A 288 12.92 8.29 -2.40
N ILE A 289 12.21 7.17 -2.39
CA ILE A 289 12.79 5.83 -2.32
C ILE A 289 12.55 5.12 -3.66
N VAL A 290 13.55 4.41 -4.14
CA VAL A 290 13.43 3.41 -5.23
C VAL A 290 13.61 2.04 -4.59
N LEU A 291 12.51 1.33 -4.41
CA LEU A 291 12.48 -0.01 -3.84
C LEU A 291 12.54 -1.05 -4.97
N ARG A 292 13.64 -1.77 -5.07
CA ARG A 292 13.82 -2.85 -6.05
C ARG A 292 13.70 -4.20 -5.36
N THR A 293 12.64 -4.95 -5.69
CA THR A 293 12.41 -6.31 -5.20
C THR A 293 12.00 -7.23 -6.34
N PRO A 294 12.13 -8.54 -6.23
CA PRO A 294 11.52 -9.46 -7.18
C PRO A 294 10.00 -9.30 -7.19
N LYS A 295 9.39 -9.33 -8.36
CA LYS A 295 7.93 -9.40 -8.45
C LYS A 295 7.41 -10.68 -7.81
N GLY A 296 6.44 -10.55 -6.89
CA GLY A 296 5.92 -11.69 -6.15
C GLY A 296 6.88 -12.24 -5.10
N TRP A 297 7.73 -11.38 -4.56
CA TRP A 297 8.70 -11.67 -3.49
C TRP A 297 8.07 -12.50 -2.38
N THR A 298 8.81 -13.50 -1.85
CA THR A 298 8.35 -14.51 -0.88
C THR A 298 7.26 -15.47 -1.36
N GLY A 299 6.88 -15.38 -2.62
CA GLY A 299 5.96 -16.33 -3.24
C GLY A 299 6.66 -17.59 -3.77
N PRO A 300 5.92 -18.46 -4.47
CA PRO A 300 6.50 -19.63 -5.11
C PRO A 300 7.59 -19.24 -6.11
N LYS A 301 8.78 -19.78 -5.93
CA LYS A 301 9.92 -19.53 -6.84
C LYS A 301 9.66 -20.12 -8.22
N THR A 302 9.04 -21.31 -8.26
CA THR A 302 8.79 -22.08 -9.49
C THR A 302 7.45 -22.79 -9.39
N VAL A 303 6.68 -22.79 -10.48
CA VAL A 303 5.43 -23.56 -10.66
C VAL A 303 5.49 -24.25 -12.02
N ASP A 304 5.16 -25.56 -12.07
CA ASP A 304 5.23 -26.39 -13.29
C ASP A 304 6.59 -26.27 -14.03
N GLY A 305 7.69 -26.24 -13.27
CA GLY A 305 9.03 -26.12 -13.80
C GLY A 305 9.38 -24.76 -14.41
N LYS A 306 8.52 -23.74 -14.26
CA LYS A 306 8.74 -22.38 -14.79
C LYS A 306 8.96 -21.40 -13.64
N PRO A 307 9.92 -20.46 -13.74
CA PRO A 307 10.11 -19.43 -12.75
C PRO A 307 8.86 -18.54 -12.64
N VAL A 308 8.46 -18.22 -11.41
CA VAL A 308 7.30 -17.39 -11.06
C VAL A 308 7.76 -16.12 -10.37
N GLU A 309 8.37 -16.22 -9.19
CA GLU A 309 8.95 -15.05 -8.53
C GLU A 309 9.97 -14.37 -9.46
N GLY A 310 10.00 -13.04 -9.43
CA GLY A 310 10.86 -12.24 -10.30
C GLY A 310 10.42 -12.20 -11.76
N THR A 311 9.24 -12.73 -12.10
CA THR A 311 8.69 -12.71 -13.44
C THR A 311 7.24 -12.21 -13.50
N HIS A 312 6.76 -11.95 -14.72
CA HIS A 312 5.36 -11.58 -14.95
C HIS A 312 4.34 -12.64 -14.44
N ARG A 313 4.76 -13.92 -14.28
CA ARG A 313 3.88 -15.00 -13.81
C ARG A 313 3.42 -14.81 -12.37
N ALA A 314 4.15 -14.03 -11.57
CA ALA A 314 3.74 -13.66 -10.23
C ALA A 314 2.67 -12.55 -10.19
N HIS A 315 2.28 -11.97 -11.33
CA HIS A 315 1.44 -10.77 -11.36
C HIS A 315 0.10 -10.94 -10.63
N GLN A 316 -0.62 -12.00 -10.92
CA GLN A 316 -1.94 -12.29 -10.33
C GLN A 316 -1.85 -13.44 -9.31
N VAL A 317 -2.35 -14.60 -9.71
CA VAL A 317 -2.49 -15.81 -8.90
C VAL A 317 -1.38 -16.77 -9.28
N PRO A 318 -0.31 -16.92 -8.49
CA PRO A 318 0.81 -17.80 -8.84
C PRO A 318 0.42 -19.27 -9.03
N LEU A 319 -0.52 -19.74 -8.23
CA LEU A 319 -1.02 -21.11 -8.25
C LEU A 319 -2.49 -21.10 -8.70
N ALA A 320 -2.77 -21.65 -9.87
CA ALA A 320 -4.10 -21.75 -10.45
C ALA A 320 -4.56 -23.21 -10.57
N LYS A 321 -5.83 -23.43 -10.91
CA LYS A 321 -6.40 -24.77 -11.17
C LYS A 321 -6.21 -25.76 -10.00
N LEU A 322 -6.39 -25.29 -8.76
CA LEU A 322 -6.16 -26.06 -7.54
C LEU A 322 -7.06 -27.29 -7.44
N ALA A 323 -8.29 -27.24 -7.99
CA ALA A 323 -9.20 -28.38 -8.02
C ALA A 323 -8.75 -29.48 -9.01
N GLU A 324 -8.03 -29.10 -10.06
CA GLU A 324 -7.56 -30.00 -11.12
C GLU A 324 -6.15 -30.54 -10.85
N ASN A 325 -5.38 -29.81 -10.04
CA ASN A 325 -3.96 -30.10 -9.78
C ASN A 325 -3.65 -30.17 -8.27
N PRO A 326 -3.62 -31.38 -7.68
CA PRO A 326 -3.32 -31.56 -6.25
C PRO A 326 -1.90 -31.08 -5.86
N GLU A 327 -0.95 -30.99 -6.80
CA GLU A 327 0.40 -30.45 -6.52
C GLU A 327 0.32 -28.94 -6.25
N HIS A 328 -0.53 -28.22 -6.98
CA HIS A 328 -0.73 -26.80 -6.73
C HIS A 328 -1.39 -26.54 -5.37
N LEU A 329 -2.32 -27.42 -4.94
CA LEU A 329 -2.92 -27.31 -3.61
C LEU A 329 -1.88 -27.52 -2.51
N ARG A 330 -0.99 -28.54 -2.65
CA ARG A 330 0.12 -28.76 -1.73
C ARG A 330 1.12 -27.59 -1.74
N ALA A 331 1.43 -27.06 -2.90
CA ALA A 331 2.31 -25.92 -3.03
C ALA A 331 1.73 -24.65 -2.37
N LEU A 332 0.40 -24.44 -2.45
CA LEU A 332 -0.28 -23.36 -1.74
C LEU A 332 -0.14 -23.52 -0.22
N GLU A 333 -0.41 -24.74 0.30
CA GLU A 333 -0.25 -25.00 1.73
C GLU A 333 1.19 -24.77 2.18
N GLN A 334 2.17 -25.28 1.44
CA GLN A 334 3.59 -25.08 1.76
C GLN A 334 3.96 -23.59 1.72
N TRP A 335 3.50 -22.85 0.74
CA TRP A 335 3.74 -21.41 0.66
C TRP A 335 3.15 -20.67 1.86
N MET A 336 1.89 -20.93 2.20
CA MET A 336 1.26 -20.29 3.36
C MET A 336 1.96 -20.68 4.68
N ARG A 337 2.32 -21.97 4.86
CA ARG A 337 3.07 -22.43 6.03
C ARG A 337 4.47 -21.83 6.13
N SER A 338 5.09 -21.40 5.01
CA SER A 338 6.39 -20.74 5.04
C SER A 338 6.38 -19.40 5.79
N TYR A 339 5.21 -18.78 5.93
CA TYR A 339 5.04 -17.59 6.78
C TYR A 339 4.94 -17.91 8.28
N ARG A 340 4.86 -19.19 8.66
CA ARG A 340 4.79 -19.66 10.06
C ARG A 340 3.62 -19.04 10.84
N PRO A 341 2.35 -19.24 10.39
CA PRO A 341 1.19 -18.61 10.99
C PRO A 341 1.00 -18.92 12.49
N ASP A 342 1.49 -20.06 12.96
CA ASP A 342 1.53 -20.50 14.35
C ASP A 342 2.44 -19.64 15.26
N GLU A 343 3.38 -18.88 14.70
CA GLU A 343 4.18 -17.89 15.43
C GLU A 343 3.53 -16.49 15.40
N LEU A 344 2.60 -16.25 14.49
CA LEU A 344 2.02 -14.94 14.21
C LEU A 344 0.68 -14.73 14.90
N PHE A 345 -0.09 -15.80 15.04
CA PHE A 345 -1.45 -15.77 15.56
C PHE A 345 -1.58 -16.76 16.72
N ASP A 346 -2.33 -16.39 17.74
CA ASP A 346 -2.61 -17.21 18.91
C ASP A 346 -3.62 -18.34 18.62
N GLU A 347 -4.02 -19.09 19.67
CA GLU A 347 -5.00 -20.18 19.55
C GLU A 347 -6.37 -19.71 19.10
N GLU A 348 -6.77 -18.49 19.41
CA GLU A 348 -8.00 -17.84 19.00
C GLU A 348 -7.91 -17.20 17.61
N GLY A 349 -6.73 -17.12 17.01
CA GLY A 349 -6.48 -16.52 15.70
C GLY A 349 -6.24 -15.01 15.74
N ARG A 350 -5.93 -14.46 16.92
CA ARG A 350 -5.56 -13.05 17.08
C ARG A 350 -4.08 -12.87 16.79
N LEU A 351 -3.72 -11.73 16.22
CA LEU A 351 -2.31 -11.35 16.14
C LEU A 351 -1.70 -11.33 17.54
N VAL A 352 -0.55 -11.99 17.73
CA VAL A 352 0.12 -12.03 19.03
C VAL A 352 0.47 -10.62 19.53
N ASP A 353 0.43 -10.39 20.84
CA ASP A 353 0.53 -9.06 21.43
C ASP A 353 1.83 -8.33 21.09
N GLU A 354 2.94 -9.06 20.98
CA GLU A 354 4.23 -8.50 20.59
C GLU A 354 4.21 -7.89 19.19
N LEU A 355 3.47 -8.50 18.27
CA LEU A 355 3.31 -7.99 16.91
C LEU A 355 2.25 -6.90 16.85
N ARG A 356 1.15 -7.06 17.58
CA ARG A 356 0.13 -6.01 17.71
C ARG A 356 0.74 -4.70 18.21
N ALA A 357 1.72 -4.78 19.10
CA ALA A 357 2.44 -3.61 19.61
C ALA A 357 3.26 -2.87 18.54
N LEU A 358 3.47 -3.42 17.34
CA LEU A 358 4.13 -2.72 16.23
C LEU A 358 3.18 -1.78 15.47
N SER A 359 1.87 -1.93 15.61
CA SER A 359 0.90 -0.98 15.05
C SER A 359 0.93 0.33 15.84
N PRO A 360 0.85 1.49 15.18
CA PRO A 360 0.59 2.76 15.85
C PRO A 360 -0.74 2.73 16.61
N LEU A 361 -0.99 3.71 17.48
CA LEU A 361 -2.20 3.77 18.27
C LEU A 361 -3.15 4.89 17.80
N GLY A 362 -4.45 4.67 17.94
CA GLY A 362 -5.48 5.67 17.66
C GLY A 362 -5.37 6.21 16.23
N GLU A 363 -5.45 7.52 16.11
CA GLU A 363 -5.42 8.24 14.82
C GLU A 363 -4.03 8.26 14.14
N ARG A 364 -3.00 7.75 14.82
CA ARG A 364 -1.66 7.58 14.22
C ARG A 364 -1.56 6.34 13.33
N ARG A 365 -2.50 5.39 13.43
CA ARG A 365 -2.63 4.30 12.45
C ARG A 365 -2.93 4.91 11.08
N MET A 366 -2.21 4.50 10.06
CA MET A 366 -2.45 5.02 8.70
C MET A 366 -3.85 4.67 8.21
N SER A 367 -4.40 3.54 8.64
CA SER A 367 -5.77 3.13 8.35
C SER A 367 -6.85 3.91 9.11
N ALA A 368 -6.50 4.61 10.20
CA ALA A 368 -7.41 5.42 11.02
C ALA A 368 -7.14 6.93 10.93
N ASN A 369 -6.26 7.36 10.02
CA ASN A 369 -5.86 8.75 9.90
C ASN A 369 -7.07 9.67 9.59
N PRO A 370 -7.30 10.75 10.35
CA PRO A 370 -8.44 11.65 10.13
C PRO A 370 -8.45 12.31 8.74
N ALA A 371 -7.28 12.54 8.13
CA ALA A 371 -7.18 13.10 6.78
C ALA A 371 -7.71 12.13 5.71
N SER A 372 -7.83 10.84 6.04
CA SER A 372 -8.49 9.82 5.22
C SER A 372 -9.90 9.48 5.71
N ASN A 373 -10.52 10.33 6.52
CA ASN A 373 -11.79 10.09 7.23
C ASN A 373 -11.76 8.86 8.17
N GLY A 374 -10.59 8.30 8.48
CA GLY A 374 -10.45 7.12 9.34
C GLY A 374 -11.29 5.92 8.89
N GLY A 375 -11.52 5.76 7.59
CA GLY A 375 -12.40 4.73 7.04
C GLY A 375 -13.90 5.03 7.12
N LEU A 376 -14.31 6.18 7.64
CA LEU A 376 -15.70 6.59 7.76
C LEU A 376 -16.25 7.15 6.44
N LEU A 377 -16.32 6.32 5.41
CA LEU A 377 -16.81 6.70 4.07
C LEU A 377 -18.34 6.87 3.99
N LEU A 378 -19.07 6.20 4.87
CA LEU A 378 -20.53 6.17 4.82
C LEU A 378 -21.14 7.31 5.65
N ARG A 379 -20.84 8.55 5.26
CA ARG A 379 -21.62 9.70 5.69
C ARG A 379 -22.58 10.10 4.58
N ASP A 380 -23.81 10.41 4.95
CA ASP A 380 -24.74 11.04 4.00
C ASP A 380 -24.14 12.35 3.52
N LEU A 381 -23.91 12.46 2.22
CA LEU A 381 -23.45 13.68 1.63
C LEU A 381 -24.62 14.68 1.62
N LEU A 382 -24.42 15.82 2.27
CA LEU A 382 -25.37 16.95 2.19
C LEU A 382 -25.21 17.63 0.81
N LEU A 383 -25.78 17.02 -0.20
CA LEU A 383 -25.76 17.57 -1.56
C LEU A 383 -26.98 18.47 -1.77
N PRO A 384 -26.84 19.60 -2.49
CA PRO A 384 -27.98 20.34 -2.96
C PRO A 384 -28.84 19.51 -3.92
N ASP A 385 -30.11 19.82 -4.07
CA ASP A 385 -30.95 19.11 -5.04
C ASP A 385 -30.41 19.33 -6.45
N PHE A 386 -29.92 18.27 -7.06
CA PHE A 386 -29.37 18.34 -8.43
C PHE A 386 -30.35 18.88 -9.46
N ARG A 387 -31.67 18.82 -9.19
CA ARG A 387 -32.73 19.35 -10.07
C ARG A 387 -32.68 20.88 -10.18
N ASP A 388 -32.12 21.56 -9.17
CA ASP A 388 -31.96 23.03 -9.18
C ASP A 388 -30.91 23.47 -10.22
N TYR A 389 -30.01 22.54 -10.59
CA TYR A 389 -28.94 22.73 -11.59
C TYR A 389 -29.30 22.09 -12.94
N GLY A 390 -30.40 21.37 -13.01
CA GLY A 390 -30.84 20.67 -14.21
C GLY A 390 -31.21 21.63 -15.35
N VAL A 391 -30.80 21.28 -16.56
CA VAL A 391 -31.22 22.01 -17.77
C VAL A 391 -32.71 21.77 -18.02
N LYS A 392 -33.48 22.85 -18.17
CA LYS A 392 -34.91 22.75 -18.56
C LYS A 392 -35.03 22.29 -20.00
N VAL A 393 -35.75 21.21 -20.21
CA VAL A 393 -36.03 20.62 -21.51
C VAL A 393 -37.53 20.63 -21.71
N ASP A 394 -38.04 21.57 -22.48
CA ASP A 394 -39.49 21.70 -22.76
C ASP A 394 -39.96 20.60 -23.74
N THR A 395 -39.11 20.29 -24.70
CA THR A 395 -39.39 19.23 -25.68
C THR A 395 -38.15 18.37 -25.87
N PRO A 396 -38.27 17.03 -25.77
CA PRO A 396 -37.10 16.11 -25.95
C PRO A 396 -36.41 16.37 -27.30
N GLY A 397 -35.08 16.44 -27.25
CA GLY A 397 -34.23 16.62 -28.43
C GLY A 397 -34.09 18.05 -28.93
N THR A 398 -34.70 19.04 -28.28
CA THR A 398 -34.64 20.46 -28.73
C THR A 398 -33.66 21.33 -27.97
N THR A 399 -33.13 20.80 -26.84
CA THR A 399 -32.23 21.58 -25.99
C THR A 399 -30.82 20.99 -26.09
N SER A 400 -29.83 21.84 -26.29
CA SER A 400 -28.40 21.50 -26.23
C SER A 400 -27.79 22.12 -25.00
N SER A 401 -26.93 21.37 -24.29
CA SER A 401 -26.23 21.83 -23.10
C SER A 401 -24.86 21.17 -23.00
N GLU A 402 -23.94 21.84 -22.31
CA GLU A 402 -22.63 21.32 -21.97
C GLU A 402 -22.67 20.71 -20.55
N ALA A 403 -22.61 19.40 -20.45
CA ALA A 403 -22.71 18.68 -19.17
C ALA A 403 -21.63 19.13 -18.15
N THR A 404 -20.41 19.37 -18.61
CA THR A 404 -19.30 19.85 -17.77
C THR A 404 -19.52 21.24 -17.21
N ARG A 405 -20.20 22.15 -17.94
CA ARG A 405 -20.55 23.48 -17.43
C ARG A 405 -21.59 23.40 -16.31
N VAL A 406 -22.62 22.58 -16.51
CA VAL A 406 -23.68 22.36 -15.49
C VAL A 406 -23.11 21.68 -14.25
N LEU A 407 -22.21 20.68 -14.42
CA LEU A 407 -21.50 20.07 -13.32
C LEU A 407 -20.61 21.09 -12.58
N GLY A 408 -19.95 21.99 -13.32
CA GLY A 408 -19.14 23.06 -12.72
C GLY A 408 -19.96 24.02 -11.86
N GLU A 409 -21.20 24.33 -12.24
CA GLU A 409 -22.14 25.16 -11.46
C GLU A 409 -22.52 24.43 -10.13
N LEU A 410 -22.83 23.13 -10.18
CA LEU A 410 -23.10 22.31 -9.00
C LEU A 410 -21.88 22.23 -8.06
N LEU A 411 -20.69 21.95 -8.61
CA LEU A 411 -19.45 21.87 -7.83
C LEU A 411 -19.09 23.25 -7.23
N SER A 412 -19.27 24.32 -7.92
CA SER A 412 -19.07 25.67 -7.38
C SER A 412 -19.99 25.95 -6.19
N CYS A 413 -21.27 25.55 -6.28
CA CYS A 413 -22.17 25.63 -5.12
C CYS A 413 -21.65 24.82 -3.93
N LEU A 414 -21.22 23.57 -4.13
CA LEU A 414 -20.69 22.72 -3.08
C LEU A 414 -19.45 23.31 -2.40
N LEU A 415 -18.54 23.91 -3.19
CA LEU A 415 -17.29 24.47 -2.67
C LEU A 415 -17.48 25.76 -1.89
N TYR A 416 -18.49 26.59 -2.24
CA TYR A 416 -18.69 27.90 -1.62
C TYR A 416 -19.83 27.97 -0.62
N THR A 417 -20.71 26.98 -0.57
CA THR A 417 -21.92 27.01 0.30
C THR A 417 -21.94 25.90 1.34
N SER A 418 -21.14 24.84 1.15
CA SER A 418 -20.99 23.79 2.17
C SER A 418 -19.85 24.16 3.13
N PRO A 419 -19.99 23.85 4.43
CA PRO A 419 -18.83 23.81 5.32
C PRO A 419 -17.74 22.97 4.67
N SER A 420 -16.48 23.35 4.87
CA SER A 420 -15.36 22.54 4.38
C SER A 420 -15.57 21.08 4.81
N PRO A 421 -15.25 20.09 3.97
CA PRO A 421 -15.25 18.69 4.41
C PRO A 421 -14.39 18.44 5.64
N ARG A 422 -13.64 19.44 6.06
CA ARG A 422 -12.77 19.46 7.26
C ARG A 422 -13.44 20.06 8.51
N ASP A 423 -14.60 20.71 8.36
CA ASP A 423 -15.40 21.25 9.49
C ASP A 423 -16.45 20.17 9.95
#